data_978bb8d3c3f88dc7698956ce77781fa3
#
_entry.id   978bb8d3c3f88dc7698956ce77781fa3
#
_cell.length_a   1.000
_cell.length_b   1.000
_cell.length_c   1.000
_cell.angle_alpha   90.00
_cell.angle_beta   90.00
_cell.angle_gamma   90.00
#
_symmetry.space_group_name_H-M   'P 1'
#
loop_
_entity.id
_entity.type
_entity.pdbx_description
1 polymer ?
#
loop_
_entity_poly.entity_id
_entity_poly.type
_entity_poly.pdbx_seq_one_letter_code
_entity_poly.pdbx_strand_id
1 'polypeptide(L)'
;WRQPGSSFKPFIYSAALEKGFTPATMVNDAPLFFDAGTTGSQPWEPKNYDGKFEGPMTLRRALAKSKNMVSIRVLRSVGAGYAQDWITRFGFEADKHPAYLTMALGAGSVTPLQMVDAYATFANGGYRVNPMLVTRVTDTRGKLLAQVQPQPLDESMRAIDARNAFVMNSLLQEVTRSGTAARAQATLKRPDLYGKTGTTNDSMDAWFAGYTRRLAAVVWIGYDTPQKLGNRETGGGLSLPVWIDYMSYALRGVPVEEPGV
;
A
#
# COMPACT_ATOMS: atom_id res chain seq x y z
N TRP A 1 10.35 -9.98 8.25
CA TRP A 1 10.62 -9.06 7.14
C TRP A 1 10.31 -9.75 5.82
N ARG A 2 9.49 -9.11 4.99
CA ARG A 2 9.09 -9.61 3.67
C ARG A 2 9.03 -8.47 2.66
N GLN A 3 9.21 -8.79 1.38
CA GLN A 3 9.05 -7.80 0.32
C GLN A 3 7.56 -7.51 0.12
N PRO A 4 7.15 -6.22 0.13
CA PRO A 4 5.75 -5.86 -0.05
C PRO A 4 5.29 -5.93 -1.52
N GLY A 5 6.20 -5.90 -2.47
CA GLY A 5 5.85 -5.82 -3.88
C GLY A 5 5.00 -4.59 -4.19
N SER A 6 4.02 -4.74 -5.05
CA SER A 6 3.17 -3.62 -5.49
C SER A 6 2.29 -3.02 -4.38
N SER A 7 2.15 -3.67 -3.22
CA SER A 7 1.46 -3.05 -2.08
C SER A 7 2.22 -1.85 -1.50
N PHE A 8 3.47 -1.65 -1.89
CA PHE A 8 4.27 -0.48 -1.53
C PHE A 8 4.06 0.73 -2.46
N LYS A 9 3.51 0.54 -3.64
CA LYS A 9 3.30 1.61 -4.63
C LYS A 9 2.57 2.84 -4.10
N PRO A 10 1.52 2.73 -3.26
CA PRO A 10 0.82 3.90 -2.75
C PRO A 10 1.71 4.91 -2.06
N PHE A 11 2.75 4.49 -1.37
CA PHE A 11 3.67 5.39 -0.66
C PHE A 11 4.56 6.17 -1.64
N ILE A 12 4.91 5.59 -2.76
CA ILE A 12 5.61 6.26 -3.88
C ILE A 12 4.68 7.28 -4.55
N TYR A 13 3.41 6.92 -4.78
CA TYR A 13 2.42 7.83 -5.35
C TYR A 13 2.11 9.00 -4.41
N SER A 14 2.06 8.75 -3.09
CA SER A 14 1.93 9.82 -2.09
C SER A 14 3.07 10.82 -2.19
N ALA A 15 4.32 10.36 -2.33
CA ALA A 15 5.47 11.24 -2.56
C ALA A 15 5.33 12.04 -3.86
N ALA A 16 4.80 11.42 -4.91
CA ALA A 16 4.59 12.08 -6.20
C ALA A 16 3.56 13.21 -6.12
N LEU A 17 2.49 13.04 -5.33
CA LEU A 17 1.50 14.10 -5.13
C LEU A 17 2.14 15.37 -4.54
N GLU A 18 3.11 15.23 -3.63
CA GLU A 18 3.85 16.37 -3.07
C GLU A 18 4.72 17.07 -4.13
N LYS A 19 5.11 16.37 -5.17
CA LYS A 19 5.91 16.91 -6.30
C LYS A 19 5.05 17.45 -7.44
N GLY A 20 3.73 17.61 -7.22
CA GLY A 20 2.83 18.22 -8.19
C GLY A 20 2.13 17.26 -9.13
N PHE A 21 2.32 15.94 -8.97
CA PHE A 21 1.51 14.96 -9.68
C PHE A 21 0.06 15.00 -9.20
N THR A 22 -0.85 14.67 -10.09
CA THR A 22 -2.29 14.56 -9.80
C THR A 22 -2.82 13.21 -10.28
N PRO A 23 -4.03 12.80 -9.86
CA PRO A 23 -4.65 11.59 -10.41
C PRO A 23 -4.80 11.59 -11.94
N ALA A 24 -4.90 12.78 -12.55
CA ALA A 24 -5.03 12.95 -14.00
C ALA A 24 -3.69 13.09 -14.73
N THR A 25 -2.58 13.17 -14.02
CA THR A 25 -1.26 13.26 -14.63
C THR A 25 -1.01 12.05 -15.54
N MET A 26 -0.61 12.33 -16.78
CA MET A 26 -0.32 11.30 -17.77
C MET A 26 1.11 10.82 -17.65
N VAL A 27 1.28 9.48 -17.58
CA VAL A 27 2.58 8.82 -17.57
C VAL A 27 2.55 7.67 -18.57
N ASN A 28 3.64 7.47 -19.30
CA ASN A 28 3.68 6.47 -20.34
C ASN A 28 3.94 5.07 -19.77
N ASP A 29 3.01 4.15 -20.01
CA ASP A 29 3.19 2.73 -19.78
C ASP A 29 3.86 2.11 -21.00
N ALA A 30 5.16 2.22 -21.07
CA ALA A 30 6.00 1.81 -22.19
C ALA A 30 7.28 1.13 -21.70
N PRO A 31 7.96 0.35 -22.55
CA PRO A 31 9.18 -0.35 -22.18
C PRO A 31 10.26 0.58 -21.60
N LEU A 32 11.00 0.05 -20.64
CA LEU A 32 12.19 0.65 -20.05
C LEU A 32 13.32 -0.36 -20.09
N PHE A 33 14.51 0.12 -20.36
CA PHE A 33 15.74 -0.65 -20.30
C PHE A 33 16.84 0.17 -19.63
N PHE A 34 17.54 -0.44 -18.69
CA PHE A 34 18.70 0.14 -18.00
C PHE A 34 19.90 -0.76 -18.23
N ASP A 35 20.94 -0.24 -18.88
CA ASP A 35 22.16 -0.99 -19.12
C ASP A 35 22.99 -1.21 -17.83
N ALA A 36 23.99 -2.09 -17.88
CA ALA A 36 24.84 -2.38 -16.76
C ALA A 36 25.63 -1.16 -16.26
N GLY A 37 25.97 -0.22 -17.14
CA GLY A 37 26.61 1.02 -16.76
C GLY A 37 25.71 1.93 -15.91
N THR A 38 24.44 1.99 -16.24
CA THR A 38 23.43 2.75 -15.48
C THR A 38 23.13 2.11 -14.13
N THR A 39 22.97 0.79 -14.08
CA THR A 39 22.63 0.08 -12.84
C THR A 39 23.84 -0.15 -11.92
N GLY A 40 25.05 -0.11 -12.46
CA GLY A 40 26.27 -0.49 -11.75
C GLY A 40 26.38 -2.00 -11.48
N SER A 41 25.52 -2.82 -12.08
CA SER A 41 25.43 -4.26 -11.90
C SER A 41 25.01 -4.95 -13.20
N GLN A 42 23.89 -5.67 -13.19
CA GLN A 42 23.32 -6.32 -14.36
C GLN A 42 22.38 -5.38 -15.13
N PRO A 43 22.25 -5.53 -16.45
CA PRO A 43 21.19 -4.86 -17.19
C PRO A 43 19.84 -5.17 -16.58
N TRP A 44 18.94 -4.18 -16.58
CA TRP A 44 17.59 -4.33 -16.02
C TRP A 44 16.52 -3.92 -17.04
N GLU A 45 15.68 -4.87 -17.36
CA GLU A 45 14.52 -4.65 -18.25
C GLU A 45 13.24 -5.03 -17.50
N PRO A 46 12.70 -4.10 -16.70
CA PRO A 46 11.48 -4.38 -15.96
C PRO A 46 10.28 -4.56 -16.90
N LYS A 47 9.28 -5.32 -16.44
CA LYS A 47 8.05 -5.59 -17.19
C LYS A 47 6.85 -5.36 -16.30
N ASN A 48 5.71 -5.05 -16.92
CA ASN A 48 4.43 -5.19 -16.25
C ASN A 48 4.13 -6.68 -15.99
N TYR A 49 3.29 -6.95 -15.00
CA TYR A 49 2.95 -8.33 -14.64
C TYR A 49 2.40 -9.13 -15.82
N ASP A 50 1.55 -8.52 -16.66
CA ASP A 50 0.97 -9.14 -17.85
C ASP A 50 1.87 -9.10 -19.09
N GLY A 51 3.03 -8.46 -18.99
CA GLY A 51 3.97 -8.29 -20.10
C GLY A 51 3.52 -7.32 -21.19
N LYS A 52 2.40 -6.60 -20.98
CA LYS A 52 1.81 -5.68 -21.96
C LYS A 52 2.04 -4.22 -21.59
N PHE A 53 2.00 -3.36 -22.62
CA PHE A 53 2.14 -1.93 -22.46
C PHE A 53 0.93 -1.22 -23.07
N GLU A 54 0.35 -0.25 -22.36
CA GLU A 54 -0.87 0.45 -22.77
C GLU A 54 -0.61 1.88 -23.26
N GLY A 55 0.64 2.33 -23.27
CA GLY A 55 0.98 3.71 -23.66
C GLY A 55 0.62 4.72 -22.57
N PRO A 56 0.41 6.00 -22.95
CA PRO A 56 0.06 7.05 -21.99
C PRO A 56 -1.22 6.73 -21.22
N MET A 57 -1.17 6.88 -19.91
CA MET A 57 -2.32 6.64 -19.04
C MET A 57 -2.25 7.53 -17.81
N THR A 58 -3.39 7.74 -17.15
CA THR A 58 -3.45 8.53 -15.92
C THR A 58 -2.86 7.78 -14.74
N LEU A 59 -2.36 8.54 -13.74
CA LEU A 59 -1.91 7.94 -12.48
C LEU A 59 -3.00 7.11 -11.82
N ARG A 60 -4.24 7.57 -11.82
CA ARG A 60 -5.40 6.84 -11.27
C ARG A 60 -5.49 5.45 -11.87
N ARG A 61 -5.52 5.38 -13.19
CA ARG A 61 -5.62 4.11 -13.92
C ARG A 61 -4.38 3.22 -13.70
N ALA A 62 -3.20 3.84 -13.68
CA ALA A 62 -1.95 3.12 -13.49
C ALA A 62 -1.84 2.45 -12.12
N LEU A 63 -2.25 3.13 -11.06
CA LEU A 63 -2.28 2.53 -9.72
C LEU A 63 -3.36 1.44 -9.63
N ALA A 64 -4.56 1.71 -10.17
CA ALA A 64 -5.65 0.75 -10.18
C ALA A 64 -5.25 -0.57 -10.87
N LYS A 65 -4.51 -0.48 -11.97
CA LYS A 65 -4.00 -1.63 -12.73
C LYS A 65 -2.63 -2.13 -12.26
N SER A 66 -2.02 -1.44 -11.31
CA SER A 66 -0.70 -1.80 -10.76
C SER A 66 0.41 -1.86 -11.81
N LYS A 67 0.50 -0.83 -12.67
CA LYS A 67 1.47 -0.78 -13.76
C LYS A 67 2.90 -0.49 -13.27
N ASN A 68 3.80 -1.43 -13.48
CA ASN A 68 5.18 -1.31 -13.05
C ASN A 68 5.93 -0.21 -13.78
N MET A 69 5.76 -0.10 -15.09
CA MET A 69 6.49 0.90 -15.89
C MET A 69 6.14 2.32 -15.47
N VAL A 70 4.88 2.57 -15.17
CA VAL A 70 4.42 3.89 -14.67
C VAL A 70 5.03 4.16 -13.29
N SER A 71 5.00 3.21 -12.38
CA SER A 71 5.56 3.37 -11.02
C SER A 71 7.06 3.68 -11.06
N ILE A 72 7.82 3.05 -11.94
CA ILE A 72 9.25 3.31 -12.12
C ILE A 72 9.47 4.74 -12.65
N ARG A 73 8.71 5.16 -13.66
CA ARG A 73 8.80 6.52 -14.20
C ARG A 73 8.44 7.58 -13.17
N VAL A 74 7.41 7.33 -12.39
CA VAL A 74 6.99 8.21 -11.29
C VAL A 74 8.13 8.35 -10.27
N LEU A 75 8.70 7.25 -9.81
CA LEU A 75 9.81 7.29 -8.85
C LEU A 75 11.03 8.01 -9.42
N ARG A 76 11.35 7.76 -10.69
CA ARG A 76 12.47 8.46 -11.35
C ARG A 76 12.24 9.97 -11.41
N SER A 77 11.03 10.41 -11.69
CA SER A 77 10.67 11.83 -11.71
C SER A 77 10.67 12.47 -10.31
N VAL A 78 10.21 11.77 -9.32
CA VAL A 78 10.19 12.22 -7.91
C VAL A 78 11.60 12.27 -7.33
N GLY A 79 12.43 11.33 -7.71
CA GLY A 79 13.74 11.09 -7.13
C GLY A 79 13.70 10.03 -6.03
N ALA A 80 14.54 9.00 -6.18
CA ALA A 80 14.55 7.87 -5.25
C ALA A 80 14.93 8.30 -3.82
N GLY A 81 15.84 9.25 -3.67
CA GLY A 81 16.24 9.79 -2.35
C GLY A 81 15.09 10.52 -1.65
N TYR A 82 14.35 11.35 -2.39
CA TYR A 82 13.16 12.02 -1.85
C TYR A 82 12.09 11.02 -1.41
N ALA A 83 11.81 10.03 -2.23
CA ALA A 83 10.83 8.99 -1.92
C ALA A 83 11.26 8.16 -0.70
N GLN A 84 12.55 7.81 -0.59
CA GLN A 84 13.09 7.11 0.57
C GLN A 84 12.90 7.90 1.87
N ASP A 85 13.08 9.21 1.83
CA ASP A 85 12.78 10.07 2.98
C ASP A 85 11.27 10.13 3.25
N TRP A 86 10.47 10.30 2.20
CA TRP A 86 9.01 10.40 2.32
C TRP A 86 8.38 9.19 3.00
N ILE A 87 8.79 7.97 2.64
CA ILE A 87 8.19 6.75 3.18
C ILE A 87 8.43 6.57 4.67
N THR A 88 9.44 7.22 5.25
CA THR A 88 9.69 7.17 6.69
C THR A 88 8.55 7.80 7.51
N ARG A 89 7.79 8.71 6.90
CA ARG A 89 6.61 9.33 7.53
C ARG A 89 5.53 8.32 7.89
N PHE A 90 5.49 7.20 7.16
CA PHE A 90 4.54 6.10 7.39
C PHE A 90 5.07 5.05 8.37
N GLY A 91 6.28 5.21 8.88
CA GLY A 91 6.91 4.29 9.82
C GLY A 91 7.85 3.27 9.18
N PHE A 92 8.10 3.36 7.90
CA PHE A 92 9.09 2.51 7.24
C PHE A 92 10.51 2.97 7.56
N GLU A 93 11.43 2.02 7.59
CA GLU A 93 12.84 2.27 7.87
C GLU A 93 13.59 2.51 6.56
N ALA A 94 14.26 3.65 6.44
CA ALA A 94 14.93 4.07 5.20
C ALA A 94 15.96 3.05 4.69
N ASP A 95 16.73 2.45 5.60
CA ASP A 95 17.76 1.45 5.26
C ASP A 95 17.18 0.12 4.73
N LYS A 96 15.90 -0.15 5.00
CA LYS A 96 15.18 -1.31 4.45
C LYS A 96 14.63 -1.05 3.05
N HIS A 97 14.69 0.18 2.57
CA HIS A 97 14.20 0.60 1.25
C HIS A 97 15.28 1.43 0.54
N PRO A 98 16.34 0.79 0.01
CA PRO A 98 17.42 1.49 -0.67
C PRO A 98 16.89 2.39 -1.81
N ALA A 99 17.52 3.55 -1.98
CA ALA A 99 17.09 4.58 -2.92
C ALA A 99 17.44 4.21 -4.38
N TYR A 100 16.93 3.09 -4.84
CA TYR A 100 17.00 2.62 -6.23
C TYR A 100 15.62 2.61 -6.86
N LEU A 101 15.55 2.54 -8.19
CA LEU A 101 14.28 2.51 -8.91
C LEU A 101 13.44 1.25 -8.61
N THR A 102 14.07 0.17 -8.17
CA THR A 102 13.37 -1.05 -7.72
C THR A 102 12.49 -0.81 -6.49
N MET A 103 12.73 0.27 -5.73
CA MET A 103 11.85 0.66 -4.62
C MET A 103 10.41 0.90 -5.10
N ALA A 104 10.23 1.37 -6.34
CA ALA A 104 8.90 1.56 -6.93
C ALA A 104 8.10 0.25 -7.05
N LEU A 105 8.77 -0.89 -7.07
CA LEU A 105 8.16 -2.22 -7.18
C LEU A 105 8.13 -2.96 -5.84
N GLY A 106 8.47 -2.28 -4.74
CA GLY A 106 8.48 -2.88 -3.42
C GLY A 106 9.56 -3.91 -3.19
N ALA A 107 10.77 -3.65 -3.71
CA ALA A 107 11.93 -4.53 -3.52
C ALA A 107 12.54 -4.47 -2.11
N GLY A 108 12.17 -3.48 -1.31
CA GLY A 108 12.60 -3.37 0.09
C GLY A 108 11.91 -4.39 0.99
N SER A 109 12.04 -4.20 2.29
CA SER A 109 11.48 -5.13 3.29
C SER A 109 10.61 -4.40 4.29
N VAL A 110 9.49 -5.03 4.64
CA VAL A 110 8.52 -4.53 5.62
C VAL A 110 8.07 -5.67 6.53
N THR A 111 7.46 -5.30 7.67
CA THR A 111 6.68 -6.25 8.47
C THR A 111 5.18 -6.06 8.20
N PRO A 112 4.34 -7.10 8.42
CA PRO A 112 2.88 -6.92 8.32
C PRO A 112 2.34 -5.82 9.24
N LEU A 113 2.90 -5.68 10.44
CA LEU A 113 2.50 -4.62 11.38
C LEU A 113 2.84 -3.23 10.84
N GLN A 114 4.02 -3.04 10.24
CA GLN A 114 4.37 -1.77 9.58
C GLN A 114 3.40 -1.44 8.44
N MET A 115 3.02 -2.45 7.66
CA MET A 115 2.09 -2.24 6.55
C MET A 115 0.72 -1.80 7.02
N VAL A 116 0.15 -2.44 8.04
CA VAL A 116 -1.17 -2.05 8.54
C VAL A 116 -1.14 -0.67 9.20
N ASP A 117 -0.08 -0.33 9.91
CA ASP A 117 0.12 1.00 10.48
C ASP A 117 0.21 2.07 9.39
N ALA A 118 0.97 1.81 8.33
CA ALA A 118 1.12 2.71 7.20
C ALA A 118 -0.20 2.96 6.46
N TYR A 119 -0.97 1.90 6.19
CA TYR A 119 -2.30 2.04 5.57
C TYR A 119 -3.31 2.71 6.49
N ALA A 120 -3.22 2.49 7.81
CA ALA A 120 -4.06 3.19 8.79
C ALA A 120 -3.82 4.71 8.76
N THR A 121 -2.64 5.16 8.38
CA THR A 121 -2.35 6.59 8.19
C THR A 121 -3.24 7.21 7.12
N PHE A 122 -3.46 6.53 6.00
CA PHE A 122 -4.42 6.97 5.00
C PHE A 122 -5.86 6.98 5.54
N ALA A 123 -6.24 5.93 6.26
CA ALA A 123 -7.58 5.83 6.87
C ALA A 123 -7.86 6.95 7.88
N ASN A 124 -6.83 7.41 8.58
CA ASN A 124 -6.90 8.48 9.58
C ASN A 124 -6.77 9.90 8.99
N GLY A 125 -6.85 10.06 7.69
CA GLY A 125 -6.73 11.37 7.06
C GLY A 125 -5.33 11.98 7.11
N GLY A 126 -4.30 11.15 7.23
CA GLY A 126 -2.90 11.56 7.23
C GLY A 126 -2.21 11.55 8.60
N TYR A 127 -2.91 11.19 9.66
CA TYR A 127 -2.32 11.04 10.98
C TYR A 127 -1.78 9.62 11.19
N ARG A 128 -0.56 9.53 11.64
CA ARG A 128 0.03 8.26 12.05
C ARG A 128 -0.14 8.08 13.56
N VAL A 129 -0.64 6.91 13.96
CA VAL A 129 -0.77 6.53 15.36
C VAL A 129 0.08 5.28 15.61
N ASN A 130 0.63 5.17 16.82
CA ASN A 130 1.37 3.98 17.21
C ASN A 130 0.40 2.83 17.52
N PRO A 131 0.60 1.65 16.95
CA PRO A 131 -0.20 0.48 17.29
C PRO A 131 -0.06 0.13 18.76
N MET A 132 -1.18 -0.26 19.38
CA MET A 132 -1.21 -0.72 20.77
C MET A 132 -1.79 -2.12 20.82
N LEU A 133 -1.08 -3.02 21.48
CA LEU A 133 -1.55 -4.40 21.68
C LEU A 133 -2.35 -4.55 22.97
N VAL A 134 -1.87 -3.95 24.06
CA VAL A 134 -2.50 -4.01 25.38
C VAL A 134 -3.08 -2.67 25.71
N THR A 135 -4.40 -2.56 25.82
CA THR A 135 -5.09 -1.30 26.11
C THR A 135 -5.57 -1.23 27.56
N ARG A 136 -5.71 -2.39 28.25
CA ARG A 136 -6.24 -2.47 29.60
C ARG A 136 -5.64 -3.66 30.32
N VAL A 137 -5.29 -3.47 31.60
CA VAL A 137 -4.84 -4.53 32.51
C VAL A 137 -5.73 -4.51 33.75
N THR A 138 -6.28 -5.65 34.10
CA THR A 138 -7.07 -5.84 35.33
C THR A 138 -6.48 -6.98 36.17
N ASP A 139 -6.75 -6.95 37.48
CA ASP A 139 -6.45 -8.11 38.35
C ASP A 139 -7.47 -9.22 38.15
N THR A 140 -7.28 -10.33 38.86
CA THR A 140 -8.18 -11.49 38.78
C THR A 140 -9.59 -11.22 39.32
N ARG A 141 -9.80 -10.13 40.05
CA ARG A 141 -11.09 -9.68 40.57
C ARG A 141 -11.75 -8.63 39.65
N GLY A 142 -11.13 -8.31 38.51
CA GLY A 142 -11.64 -7.32 37.59
C GLY A 142 -11.31 -5.87 37.94
N LYS A 143 -10.51 -5.63 38.99
CA LYS A 143 -10.07 -4.27 39.33
C LYS A 143 -9.10 -3.77 38.31
N LEU A 144 -9.34 -2.54 37.82
CA LEU A 144 -8.46 -1.88 36.86
C LEU A 144 -7.10 -1.56 37.48
N LEU A 145 -6.03 -2.07 36.88
CA LEU A 145 -4.64 -1.80 37.27
C LEU A 145 -3.98 -0.74 36.37
N ALA A 146 -4.25 -0.81 35.08
CA ALA A 146 -3.75 0.17 34.11
C ALA A 146 -4.69 0.21 32.91
N GLN A 147 -4.77 1.39 32.29
CA GLN A 147 -5.54 1.60 31.05
C GLN A 147 -4.87 2.67 30.23
N VAL A 148 -4.75 2.45 28.92
CA VAL A 148 -4.31 3.46 27.98
C VAL A 148 -5.46 4.45 27.79
N GLN A 149 -5.16 5.76 27.99
CA GLN A 149 -6.11 6.81 27.69
C GLN A 149 -6.08 7.09 26.19
N PRO A 150 -7.23 7.13 25.50
CA PRO A 150 -7.26 7.58 24.11
C PRO A 150 -6.66 8.96 23.98
N GLN A 151 -5.67 9.10 23.13
CA GLN A 151 -5.11 10.42 22.82
C GLN A 151 -5.85 11.01 21.63
N PRO A 152 -6.36 12.25 21.72
CA PRO A 152 -6.92 12.92 20.56
C PRO A 152 -5.83 13.12 19.52
N LEU A 153 -6.21 13.02 18.24
CA LEU A 153 -5.31 13.33 17.14
C LEU A 153 -4.89 14.79 17.23
N ASP A 154 -3.60 15.05 17.10
CA ASP A 154 -3.06 16.40 17.03
C ASP A 154 -2.04 16.52 15.88
N GLU A 155 -1.64 17.74 15.55
CA GLU A 155 -0.76 18.00 14.41
C GLU A 155 0.65 17.37 14.55
N SER A 156 1.10 17.03 15.76
CA SER A 156 2.37 16.33 15.94
C SER A 156 2.33 14.89 15.41
N MET A 157 1.15 14.33 15.27
CA MET A 157 0.94 12.97 14.70
C MET A 157 0.77 13.00 13.19
N ARG A 158 0.70 14.17 12.56
CA ARG A 158 0.47 14.28 11.13
C ARG A 158 1.69 13.80 10.35
N ALA A 159 1.50 12.75 9.56
CA ALA A 159 2.51 12.20 8.67
C ALA A 159 2.47 12.84 7.28
N ILE A 160 1.27 13.06 6.75
CA ILE A 160 1.03 13.67 5.44
C ILE A 160 -0.13 14.67 5.53
N ASP A 161 -0.10 15.66 4.64
CA ASP A 161 -1.17 16.66 4.53
C ASP A 161 -2.53 15.99 4.27
N ALA A 162 -3.60 16.56 4.83
CA ALA A 162 -4.97 16.05 4.66
C ALA A 162 -5.36 15.92 3.18
N ARG A 163 -4.91 16.84 2.33
CA ARG A 163 -5.17 16.79 0.89
C ARG A 163 -4.47 15.61 0.21
N ASN A 164 -3.24 15.30 0.62
CA ASN A 164 -2.52 14.12 0.14
C ASN A 164 -3.29 12.84 0.52
N ALA A 165 -3.68 12.72 1.78
CA ALA A 165 -4.47 11.57 2.26
C ALA A 165 -5.79 11.44 1.49
N PHE A 166 -6.51 12.54 1.27
CA PHE A 166 -7.78 12.54 0.53
C PHE A 166 -7.60 12.04 -0.91
N VAL A 167 -6.60 12.56 -1.62
CA VAL A 167 -6.33 12.14 -3.00
C VAL A 167 -5.87 10.67 -3.04
N MET A 168 -5.01 10.25 -2.11
CA MET A 168 -4.60 8.85 -2.01
C MET A 168 -5.78 7.93 -1.74
N ASN A 169 -6.71 8.30 -0.87
CA ASN A 169 -7.93 7.54 -0.63
C ASN A 169 -8.75 7.38 -1.92
N SER A 170 -8.89 8.43 -2.71
CA SER A 170 -9.57 8.37 -3.99
C SER A 170 -8.88 7.39 -4.97
N LEU A 171 -7.55 7.40 -5.03
CA LEU A 171 -6.78 6.48 -5.86
C LEU A 171 -6.92 5.02 -5.39
N LEU A 172 -6.86 4.78 -4.09
CA LEU A 172 -6.98 3.45 -3.50
C LEU A 172 -8.41 2.90 -3.57
N GLN A 173 -9.42 3.75 -3.59
CA GLN A 173 -10.80 3.38 -3.86
C GLN A 173 -10.96 2.84 -5.29
N GLU A 174 -10.29 3.44 -6.25
CA GLU A 174 -10.33 2.97 -7.63
C GLU A 174 -9.75 1.57 -7.80
N VAL A 175 -8.72 1.22 -7.03
CA VAL A 175 -8.14 -0.13 -7.01
C VAL A 175 -9.20 -1.17 -6.66
N THR A 176 -10.05 -0.90 -5.67
CA THR A 176 -11.10 -1.82 -5.20
C THR A 176 -12.38 -1.75 -6.02
N ARG A 177 -12.55 -0.69 -6.83
CA ARG A 177 -13.72 -0.51 -7.69
C ARG A 177 -13.53 -1.12 -9.07
N SER A 178 -12.43 -0.81 -9.75
CA SER A 178 -12.19 -1.19 -11.14
C SER A 178 -10.79 -1.76 -11.40
N GLY A 179 -9.92 -1.79 -10.40
CA GLY A 179 -8.54 -2.23 -10.52
C GLY A 179 -8.32 -3.70 -10.19
N THR A 180 -7.10 -4.01 -9.75
CA THR A 180 -6.68 -5.38 -9.40
C THR A 180 -7.48 -6.00 -8.25
N ALA A 181 -8.15 -5.18 -7.45
CA ALA A 181 -9.00 -5.60 -6.34
C ALA A 181 -10.49 -5.30 -6.57
N ALA A 182 -10.95 -5.23 -7.82
CA ALA A 182 -12.35 -4.94 -8.15
C ALA A 182 -13.33 -5.92 -7.50
N ARG A 183 -12.90 -7.13 -7.22
CA ARG A 183 -13.67 -8.15 -6.50
C ARG A 183 -14.12 -7.68 -5.12
N ALA A 184 -13.36 -6.79 -4.47
CA ALA A 184 -13.71 -6.29 -3.12
C ALA A 184 -15.03 -5.54 -3.11
N GLN A 185 -15.17 -4.50 -3.92
CA GLN A 185 -16.44 -3.74 -3.97
C GLN A 185 -17.58 -4.58 -4.57
N ALA A 186 -17.30 -5.41 -5.56
CA ALA A 186 -18.29 -6.28 -6.18
C ALA A 186 -18.89 -7.29 -5.19
N THR A 187 -18.06 -7.85 -4.30
CA THR A 187 -18.48 -8.86 -3.33
C THR A 187 -19.12 -8.24 -2.09
N LEU A 188 -18.49 -7.22 -1.51
CA LEU A 188 -18.95 -6.57 -0.28
C LEU A 188 -20.06 -5.53 -0.53
N LYS A 189 -20.26 -5.12 -1.78
CA LYS A 189 -21.30 -4.17 -2.21
C LYS A 189 -21.29 -2.87 -1.42
N ARG A 190 -20.08 -2.33 -1.22
CA ARG A 190 -19.90 -1.03 -0.56
C ARG A 190 -18.71 -0.28 -1.18
N PRO A 191 -18.83 1.05 -1.36
CA PRO A 191 -17.82 1.85 -2.05
C PRO A 191 -16.68 2.33 -1.15
N ASP A 192 -16.83 2.25 0.17
CA ASP A 192 -15.88 2.75 1.16
C ASP A 192 -14.76 1.77 1.47
N LEU A 193 -14.26 1.08 0.44
CA LEU A 193 -13.16 0.16 0.52
C LEU A 193 -11.95 0.74 -0.23
N TYR A 194 -10.82 0.75 0.43
CA TYR A 194 -9.56 1.32 -0.05
C TYR A 194 -8.48 0.28 0.12
N GLY A 195 -7.61 0.11 -0.85
CA GLY A 195 -6.56 -0.87 -0.69
C GLY A 195 -5.71 -1.09 -1.92
N LYS A 196 -4.75 -1.99 -1.79
CA LYS A 196 -3.79 -2.33 -2.83
C LYS A 196 -3.35 -3.78 -2.71
N THR A 197 -3.33 -4.46 -3.85
CA THR A 197 -2.72 -5.78 -3.99
C THR A 197 -1.20 -5.68 -4.08
N GLY A 198 -0.51 -6.69 -3.63
CA GLY A 198 0.91 -6.85 -3.80
C GLY A 198 1.28 -8.27 -4.17
N THR A 199 2.19 -8.42 -5.11
CA THR A 199 2.77 -9.68 -5.51
C THR A 199 4.24 -9.43 -5.76
N THR A 200 5.12 -10.26 -5.19
CA THR A 200 6.55 -10.17 -5.44
C THR A 200 6.92 -11.01 -6.66
N ASN A 201 8.13 -10.79 -7.18
CA ASN A 201 8.67 -11.59 -8.25
C ASN A 201 8.61 -13.08 -7.88
N ASP A 202 8.29 -13.91 -8.87
CA ASP A 202 8.13 -15.36 -8.71
C ASP A 202 7.02 -15.76 -7.73
N SER A 203 6.09 -14.86 -7.40
CA SER A 203 4.96 -15.15 -6.51
C SER A 203 5.40 -15.72 -5.15
N MET A 204 6.45 -15.18 -4.56
CA MET A 204 6.94 -15.61 -3.25
C MET A 204 6.11 -15.05 -2.11
N ASP A 205 5.61 -13.82 -2.27
CA ASP A 205 4.78 -13.11 -1.30
C ASP A 205 3.53 -12.59 -1.99
N ALA A 206 2.39 -12.83 -1.39
CA ALA A 206 1.11 -12.31 -1.82
C ALA A 206 0.52 -11.44 -0.71
N TRP A 207 0.15 -10.21 -1.06
CA TRP A 207 -0.36 -9.20 -0.14
C TRP A 207 -1.69 -8.64 -0.57
N PHE A 208 -2.53 -8.36 0.38
CA PHE A 208 -3.57 -7.35 0.26
C PHE A 208 -3.60 -6.48 1.51
N ALA A 209 -3.44 -5.18 1.32
CA ALA A 209 -3.55 -4.17 2.37
C ALA A 209 -4.74 -3.27 2.05
N GLY A 210 -5.68 -3.18 2.98
CA GLY A 210 -6.88 -2.40 2.72
C GLY A 210 -7.56 -1.95 4.00
N TYR A 211 -8.47 -0.99 3.85
CA TYR A 211 -9.13 -0.35 4.99
C TYR A 211 -10.48 0.24 4.63
N THR A 212 -11.25 0.49 5.67
CA THR A 212 -12.32 1.48 5.69
C THR A 212 -11.90 2.62 6.63
N ARG A 213 -12.74 3.61 6.82
CA ARG A 213 -12.47 4.68 7.79
C ARG A 213 -12.20 4.15 9.21
N ARG A 214 -12.78 3.00 9.59
CA ARG A 214 -12.76 2.49 10.96
C ARG A 214 -11.83 1.30 11.18
N LEU A 215 -11.42 0.62 10.13
CA LEU A 215 -10.73 -0.65 10.25
C LEU A 215 -9.72 -0.82 9.11
N ALA A 216 -8.49 -1.10 9.47
CA ALA A 216 -7.44 -1.48 8.52
C ALA A 216 -7.05 -2.95 8.75
N ALA A 217 -6.85 -3.68 7.67
CA ALA A 217 -6.42 -5.07 7.72
C ALA A 217 -5.42 -5.35 6.59
N VAL A 218 -4.41 -6.13 6.92
CA VAL A 218 -3.39 -6.59 5.96
C VAL A 218 -3.35 -8.10 6.00
N VAL A 219 -3.36 -8.70 4.82
CA VAL A 219 -3.18 -10.14 4.64
C VAL A 219 -1.91 -10.39 3.87
N TRP A 220 -1.02 -11.14 4.45
CA TRP A 220 0.17 -11.67 3.81
C TRP A 220 0.08 -13.20 3.74
N ILE A 221 0.42 -13.75 2.59
CA ILE A 221 0.55 -15.18 2.38
C ILE A 221 1.92 -15.45 1.77
N GLY A 222 2.65 -16.35 2.40
CA GLY A 222 3.98 -16.76 2.00
C GLY A 222 4.49 -17.90 2.87
N TYR A 223 5.69 -18.35 2.59
CA TYR A 223 6.37 -19.37 3.39
C TYR A 223 7.38 -18.71 4.33
N ASP A 224 7.64 -19.33 5.48
CA ASP A 224 8.66 -18.87 6.44
C ASP A 224 10.04 -18.81 5.78
N THR A 225 10.39 -19.82 5.02
CA THR A 225 11.52 -19.79 4.09
C THR A 225 10.96 -19.43 2.71
N PRO A 226 11.32 -18.25 2.13
CA PRO A 226 10.74 -17.81 0.87
C PRO A 226 10.86 -18.83 -0.26
N GLN A 227 9.74 -19.18 -0.85
CA GLN A 227 9.64 -20.02 -2.04
C GLN A 227 8.37 -19.68 -2.81
N LYS A 228 8.27 -20.11 -4.06
CA LYS A 228 7.11 -19.83 -4.89
C LYS A 228 5.83 -20.41 -4.30
N LEU A 229 4.78 -19.59 -4.26
CA LEU A 229 3.43 -20.01 -3.85
C LEU A 229 2.75 -20.88 -4.90
N GLY A 230 3.12 -20.71 -6.15
CA GLY A 230 2.56 -21.42 -7.29
C GLY A 230 2.62 -20.57 -8.56
N ASN A 231 2.27 -21.17 -9.69
CA ASN A 231 2.24 -20.44 -10.97
C ASN A 231 1.12 -19.40 -10.96
N ARG A 232 1.48 -18.13 -11.21
CA ARG A 232 0.56 -16.98 -11.28
C ARG A 232 -0.26 -16.74 -10.00
N GLU A 233 0.22 -17.20 -8.85
CA GLU A 233 -0.40 -16.88 -7.58
C GLU A 233 -0.12 -15.41 -7.21
N THR A 234 -1.17 -14.66 -6.91
CA THR A 234 -1.10 -13.20 -6.72
C THR A 234 -1.79 -12.76 -5.44
N GLY A 235 -1.50 -11.54 -5.01
CA GLY A 235 -2.24 -10.91 -3.91
C GLY A 235 -3.74 -10.79 -4.20
N GLY A 236 -4.12 -10.52 -5.46
CA GLY A 236 -5.51 -10.47 -5.88
C GLY A 236 -6.20 -11.84 -5.90
N GLY A 237 -5.44 -12.91 -6.13
CA GLY A 237 -5.96 -14.28 -6.17
C GLY A 237 -5.95 -15.00 -4.83
N LEU A 238 -4.94 -14.76 -3.99
CA LEU A 238 -4.76 -15.44 -2.69
C LEU A 238 -5.16 -14.59 -1.49
N SER A 239 -4.57 -13.41 -1.35
CA SER A 239 -4.71 -12.58 -0.14
C SER A 239 -6.01 -11.80 -0.11
N LEU A 240 -6.44 -11.28 -1.25
CA LEU A 240 -7.69 -10.51 -1.36
C LEU A 240 -8.94 -11.32 -0.94
N PRO A 241 -9.14 -12.59 -1.35
CA PRO A 241 -10.27 -13.37 -0.86
C PRO A 241 -10.32 -13.53 0.66
N VAL A 242 -9.17 -13.72 1.30
CA VAL A 242 -9.07 -13.79 2.78
C VAL A 242 -9.47 -12.46 3.40
N TRP A 243 -8.99 -11.35 2.86
CA TRP A 243 -9.35 -10.01 3.31
C TRP A 243 -10.85 -9.74 3.15
N ILE A 244 -11.44 -10.14 2.02
CA ILE A 244 -12.88 -10.00 1.77
C ILE A 244 -13.68 -10.80 2.79
N ASP A 245 -13.32 -12.05 3.07
CA ASP A 245 -14.01 -12.88 4.05
C ASP A 245 -13.93 -12.27 5.45
N TYR A 246 -12.75 -11.81 5.85
CA TYR A 246 -12.56 -11.13 7.13
C TYR A 246 -13.43 -9.87 7.23
N MET A 247 -13.39 -9.00 6.22
CA MET A 247 -14.13 -7.74 6.23
C MET A 247 -15.63 -7.94 6.10
N SER A 248 -16.09 -8.99 5.43
CA SER A 248 -17.51 -9.31 5.34
C SER A 248 -18.12 -9.55 6.72
N TYR A 249 -17.35 -10.13 7.63
CA TYR A 249 -17.75 -10.32 9.02
C TYR A 249 -17.53 -9.03 9.85
N ALA A 250 -16.34 -8.45 9.78
CA ALA A 250 -15.94 -7.30 10.58
C ALA A 250 -16.78 -6.05 10.32
N LEU A 251 -17.31 -5.90 9.12
CA LEU A 251 -18.12 -4.74 8.71
C LEU A 251 -19.63 -4.95 8.86
N ARG A 252 -20.06 -6.05 9.44
CA ARG A 252 -21.50 -6.28 9.72
C ARG A 252 -22.03 -5.18 10.63
N GLY A 253 -23.10 -4.51 10.18
CA GLY A 253 -23.71 -3.43 10.93
C GLY A 253 -22.90 -2.14 10.98
N VAL A 254 -21.78 -2.07 10.28
CA VAL A 254 -20.98 -0.85 10.14
C VAL A 254 -21.50 -0.06 8.95
N PRO A 255 -21.97 1.18 9.14
CA PRO A 255 -22.46 1.99 8.03
C PRO A 255 -21.35 2.35 7.06
N VAL A 256 -21.72 2.56 5.81
CA VAL A 256 -20.81 3.08 4.78
C VAL A 256 -20.43 4.51 5.15
N GLU A 257 -19.13 4.79 5.27
CA GLU A 257 -18.59 6.11 5.57
C GLU A 257 -17.37 6.38 4.70
N GLU A 258 -17.31 7.53 4.08
CA GLU A 258 -16.09 7.98 3.42
C GLU A 258 -15.11 8.56 4.45
N PRO A 259 -13.79 8.40 4.24
CA PRO A 259 -12.79 9.08 5.08
C PRO A 259 -13.04 10.59 5.03
N GLY A 260 -13.08 11.22 6.19
CA GLY A 260 -13.21 12.67 6.29
C GLY A 260 -11.99 13.40 5.72
N VAL A 261 -12.20 14.64 5.33
CA VAL A 261 -11.13 15.56 4.91
C VAL A 261 -10.45 16.16 6.14
#